data_f3f090fb2b0160c54c6b17f4d06e34c1
#
_entry.id   f3f090fb2b0160c54c6b17f4d06e34c1
#
_cell.length_a   1.000
_cell.length_b   1.000
_cell.length_c   1.000
_cell.angle_alpha   90.00
_cell.angle_beta   90.00
_cell.angle_gamma   90.00
#
_symmetry.space_group_name_H-M   'P 1'
#
loop_
_entity.id
_entity.type
_entity.pdbx_description
1 polymer ?
#
loop_
_entity_poly.entity_id
_entity_poly.type
_entity_poly.pdbx_seq_one_letter_code
_entity_poly.pdbx_strand_id
1 'polypeptide(L)'
;MMRKPEVQIGNSSLCQIWKESEMNAPLLPTASHQARQVSLSGFNLINSPRLNKGTAFTDHERDVFDLHGLLPPHVGSLDDQIVRRIQALRDQPSPFNKYSLLRDLQDTNETLFYALLLRNIEEMLPLVYTPTVGEGCQRFSEIWRKPRGLFLSYPNKDRIDRILSHHRYDDVKCIVVSDGERILGLGDQGAGGMGIPIGKMALYTALGGIHPEHCLPILLDVGTNNEDRLKSPLYIGWRHNRVRGEEYDAFVEVFVNSVKKRWPHVLLQWEDFARSNAARLLDRYKSQLCTFNDDIQGTAAVATAALLSALNVADSGARRA
;
A
#
# COMPACT_ATOMS: atom_id res chain seq x y z
N MET A 1 9.69 20.84 35.07
CA MET A 1 9.93 20.29 33.70
C MET A 1 9.84 18.79 33.79
N MET A 2 8.65 18.22 33.65
CA MET A 2 8.45 16.77 33.74
C MET A 2 9.03 16.10 32.49
N ARG A 3 9.92 15.13 32.66
CA ARG A 3 10.42 14.29 31.56
C ARG A 3 9.23 13.51 31.00
N LYS A 4 9.00 13.60 29.70
CA LYS A 4 8.01 12.77 29.00
C LYS A 4 8.41 11.31 29.17
N PRO A 5 7.49 10.41 29.48
CA PRO A 5 7.81 8.99 29.61
C PRO A 5 8.26 8.41 28.27
N GLU A 6 9.39 7.71 28.30
CA GLU A 6 9.85 6.85 27.21
C GLU A 6 9.15 5.49 27.34
N VAL A 7 8.31 5.15 26.39
CA VAL A 7 7.70 3.82 26.35
C VAL A 7 8.28 3.05 25.17
N GLN A 8 8.80 1.86 25.45
CA GLN A 8 9.22 0.92 24.42
C GLN A 8 8.00 0.40 23.65
N ILE A 9 7.62 1.10 22.60
CA ILE A 9 6.75 0.49 21.59
C ILE A 9 7.68 -0.41 20.78
N GLY A 10 7.83 -1.64 21.24
CA GLY A 10 8.65 -2.60 20.54
C GLY A 10 8.17 -2.73 19.10
N ASN A 11 9.07 -2.53 18.14
CA ASN A 11 8.95 -3.06 16.78
C ASN A 11 8.85 -4.60 16.78
N SER A 12 8.59 -5.17 17.97
CA SER A 12 8.61 -6.60 18.23
C SER A 12 7.57 -7.37 17.42
N SER A 13 6.44 -6.78 17.02
CA SER A 13 5.41 -7.53 16.34
C SER A 13 5.75 -7.84 14.89
N LEU A 14 6.19 -6.88 14.09
CA LEU A 14 6.58 -7.19 12.70
C LEU A 14 7.91 -7.96 12.65
N CYS A 15 8.90 -7.58 13.47
CA CYS A 15 10.19 -8.27 13.51
C CYS A 15 10.11 -9.66 14.16
N GLN A 16 9.21 -9.91 15.14
CA GLN A 16 8.96 -11.24 15.68
C GLN A 16 8.20 -12.14 14.71
N ILE A 17 7.25 -11.61 13.95
CA ILE A 17 6.55 -12.36 12.89
C ILE A 17 7.56 -12.92 11.88
N TRP A 18 8.60 -12.15 11.53
CA TRP A 18 9.67 -12.63 10.63
C TRP A 18 10.58 -13.68 11.28
N LYS A 19 10.73 -13.70 12.60
CA LYS A 19 11.55 -14.70 13.32
C LYS A 19 10.85 -16.05 13.52
N GLU A 20 9.52 -16.06 13.56
CA GLU A 20 8.73 -17.26 13.79
C GLU A 20 8.32 -18.00 12.51
N SER A 21 8.44 -17.36 11.34
CA SER A 21 8.33 -18.09 10.07
C SER A 21 9.65 -18.79 9.78
N GLU A 22 9.64 -20.11 9.74
CA GLU A 22 10.79 -20.98 9.38
C GLU A 22 11.25 -20.78 7.92
N MET A 23 11.39 -19.57 7.45
CA MET A 23 12.06 -19.30 6.19
C MET A 23 13.54 -18.99 6.45
N ASN A 24 14.44 -19.89 6.07
CA ASN A 24 15.88 -19.71 5.97
C ASN A 24 16.25 -18.62 4.92
N ALA A 25 15.76 -17.40 5.10
CA ALA A 25 16.23 -16.26 4.34
C ALA A 25 17.39 -15.59 5.11
N PRO A 26 18.46 -15.11 4.44
CA PRO A 26 19.52 -14.37 5.12
C PRO A 26 18.90 -13.20 5.86
N LEU A 27 19.17 -13.14 7.17
CA LEU A 27 18.67 -12.11 8.07
C LEU A 27 19.04 -10.73 7.52
N LEU A 28 18.03 -9.95 7.12
CA LEU A 28 18.20 -8.52 6.99
C LEU A 28 18.73 -7.97 8.32
N PRO A 29 19.62 -6.97 8.32
CA PRO A 29 20.21 -6.45 9.55
C PRO A 29 19.09 -6.12 10.55
N THR A 30 19.17 -6.71 11.73
CA THR A 30 18.21 -6.49 12.82
C THR A 30 18.09 -4.99 13.05
N ALA A 31 16.92 -4.43 12.73
CA ALA A 31 16.62 -3.07 13.11
C ALA A 31 16.82 -2.94 14.62
N SER A 32 17.69 -2.04 15.04
CA SER A 32 17.93 -1.76 16.44
C SER A 32 16.58 -1.49 17.11
N HIS A 33 16.30 -2.14 18.25
CA HIS A 33 15.12 -1.91 19.07
C HIS A 33 15.20 -0.52 19.70
N GLN A 34 15.08 0.54 18.90
CA GLN A 34 14.97 1.89 19.42
C GLN A 34 13.53 2.13 19.86
N ALA A 35 13.36 2.45 21.13
CA ALA A 35 12.09 2.91 21.66
C ALA A 35 11.63 4.14 20.88
N ARG A 36 10.43 4.09 20.32
CA ARG A 36 9.87 5.23 19.58
C ARG A 36 9.17 6.16 20.58
N GLN A 37 9.61 7.42 20.65
CA GLN A 37 8.89 8.43 21.40
C GLN A 37 7.57 8.76 20.69
N VAL A 38 6.46 8.61 21.42
CA VAL A 38 5.11 8.90 20.93
C VAL A 38 4.53 10.06 21.70
N SER A 39 4.08 11.09 20.99
CA SER A 39 3.43 12.27 21.60
C SER A 39 1.91 12.16 21.68
N LEU A 40 1.33 11.09 21.10
CA LEU A 40 -0.12 10.85 21.08
C LEU A 40 -0.53 10.05 22.31
N SER A 41 -1.73 10.35 22.83
CA SER A 41 -2.37 9.61 23.92
C SER A 41 -3.89 9.49 23.67
N GLY A 42 -4.57 8.73 24.49
CA GLY A 42 -6.01 8.57 24.50
C GLY A 42 -6.55 8.20 23.11
N PHE A 43 -7.65 8.82 22.75
CA PHE A 43 -8.36 8.57 21.51
C PHE A 43 -7.51 8.83 20.25
N ASN A 44 -6.61 9.80 20.28
CA ASN A 44 -5.72 10.11 19.16
C ASN A 44 -4.70 8.99 18.89
N LEU A 45 -4.21 8.35 19.92
CA LEU A 45 -3.31 7.20 19.79
C LEU A 45 -4.02 5.99 19.17
N ILE A 46 -5.21 5.65 19.66
CA ILE A 46 -6.00 4.52 19.14
C ILE A 46 -6.40 4.75 17.67
N ASN A 47 -6.66 6.00 17.28
CA ASN A 47 -6.99 6.34 15.90
C ASN A 47 -5.78 6.48 14.98
N SER A 48 -4.56 6.26 15.47
CA SER A 48 -3.36 6.20 14.65
C SER A 48 -3.11 4.74 14.19
N PRO A 49 -3.36 4.38 12.93
CA PRO A 49 -3.27 2.98 12.49
C PRO A 49 -1.92 2.31 12.74
N ARG A 50 -0.84 3.09 12.69
CA ARG A 50 0.55 2.62 12.88
C ARG A 50 0.93 2.44 14.35
N LEU A 51 0.21 3.07 15.26
CA LEU A 51 0.50 3.06 16.70
C LEU A 51 -0.55 2.27 17.48
N ASN A 52 -1.69 1.98 16.85
CA ASN A 52 -2.77 1.25 17.48
C ASN A 52 -2.39 -0.23 17.68
N LYS A 53 -2.29 -0.64 18.94
CA LYS A 53 -2.07 -2.04 19.32
C LYS A 53 -3.38 -2.76 19.68
N GLY A 54 -4.53 -2.08 19.59
CA GLY A 54 -5.82 -2.62 19.97
C GLY A 54 -5.84 -3.13 21.42
N THR A 55 -6.33 -4.34 21.64
CA THR A 55 -6.38 -4.95 22.98
C THR A 55 -5.01 -5.40 23.51
N ALA A 56 -3.94 -5.31 22.70
CA ALA A 56 -2.58 -5.68 23.12
C ALA A 56 -1.79 -4.54 23.79
N PHE A 57 -2.41 -3.38 24.00
CA PHE A 57 -1.82 -2.41 24.92
C PHE A 57 -1.76 -3.01 26.34
N THR A 58 -0.57 -3.08 26.92
CA THR A 58 -0.36 -3.56 28.31
C THR A 58 -1.01 -2.61 29.31
N ASP A 59 -1.24 -3.06 30.56
CA ASP A 59 -1.81 -2.20 31.60
C ASP A 59 -0.94 -0.96 31.83
N HIS A 60 0.38 -1.12 31.86
CA HIS A 60 1.30 0.01 31.96
C HIS A 60 1.16 1.01 30.79
N GLU A 61 1.03 0.53 29.56
CA GLU A 61 0.79 1.42 28.41
C GLU A 61 -0.59 2.08 28.47
N ARG A 62 -1.59 1.38 29.01
CA ARG A 62 -2.92 1.96 29.22
C ARG A 62 -2.90 3.09 30.25
N ASP A 63 -2.12 2.94 31.32
CA ASP A 63 -1.88 4.01 32.30
C ASP A 63 -1.16 5.21 31.68
N VAL A 64 -0.02 4.95 31.02
CA VAL A 64 0.84 6.01 30.46
C VAL A 64 0.17 6.80 29.35
N PHE A 65 -0.63 6.13 28.51
CA PHE A 65 -1.25 6.74 27.34
C PHE A 65 -2.72 7.12 27.55
N ASP A 66 -3.24 7.02 28.76
CA ASP A 66 -4.64 7.37 29.08
C ASP A 66 -5.64 6.59 28.23
N LEU A 67 -5.53 5.25 28.25
CA LEU A 67 -6.36 4.36 27.44
C LEU A 67 -7.43 3.61 28.26
N HIS A 68 -7.45 3.73 29.59
CA HIS A 68 -8.46 3.12 30.42
C HIS A 68 -9.86 3.67 30.09
N GLY A 69 -10.83 2.78 29.99
CA GLY A 69 -12.19 3.13 29.56
C GLY A 69 -12.40 3.22 28.05
N LEU A 70 -11.31 3.40 27.26
CA LEU A 70 -11.36 3.37 25.80
C LEU A 70 -11.21 1.96 25.22
N LEU A 71 -10.52 1.09 25.93
CA LEU A 71 -10.30 -0.30 25.54
C LEU A 71 -11.06 -1.24 26.49
N PRO A 72 -11.53 -2.41 25.99
CA PRO A 72 -12.04 -3.48 26.86
C PRO A 72 -10.99 -3.86 27.90
N PRO A 73 -11.38 -4.30 29.13
CA PRO A 73 -10.45 -4.53 30.22
C PRO A 73 -9.44 -5.66 29.96
N HIS A 74 -9.81 -6.64 29.12
CA HIS A 74 -8.91 -7.73 28.78
C HIS A 74 -7.66 -7.24 28.03
N VAL A 75 -6.48 -7.56 28.54
CA VAL A 75 -5.22 -7.39 27.83
C VAL A 75 -4.95 -8.65 27.02
N GLY A 76 -5.13 -8.54 25.71
CA GLY A 76 -4.92 -9.65 24.81
C GLY A 76 -3.55 -9.61 24.13
N SER A 77 -3.26 -10.65 23.37
CA SER A 77 -2.09 -10.72 22.47
C SER A 77 -2.43 -10.28 21.05
N LEU A 78 -1.40 -10.12 20.23
CA LEU A 78 -1.56 -9.95 18.78
C LEU A 78 -2.24 -11.19 18.17
N ASP A 79 -1.90 -12.38 18.68
CA ASP A 79 -2.44 -13.65 18.20
C ASP A 79 -3.94 -13.79 18.47
N ASP A 80 -4.41 -13.41 19.65
CA ASP A 80 -5.84 -13.38 19.95
C ASP A 80 -6.60 -12.46 18.99
N GLN A 81 -5.99 -11.33 18.64
CA GLN A 81 -6.58 -10.41 17.67
C GLN A 81 -6.63 -10.99 16.26
N ILE A 82 -5.57 -11.70 15.84
CA ILE A 82 -5.53 -12.38 14.54
C ILE A 82 -6.63 -13.44 14.47
N VAL A 83 -6.78 -14.29 15.50
CA VAL A 83 -7.83 -15.31 15.54
C VAL A 83 -9.21 -14.69 15.38
N ARG A 84 -9.52 -13.63 16.11
CA ARG A 84 -10.79 -12.92 15.98
C ARG A 84 -11.01 -12.32 14.58
N ARG A 85 -9.96 -11.77 13.97
CA ARG A 85 -10.07 -11.14 12.64
C ARG A 85 -10.17 -12.15 11.51
N ILE A 86 -9.47 -13.28 11.61
CA ILE A 86 -9.60 -14.39 10.65
C ILE A 86 -11.02 -14.94 10.65
N GLN A 87 -11.61 -15.17 11.83
CA GLN A 87 -12.97 -15.64 11.93
C GLN A 87 -13.95 -14.65 11.28
N ALA A 88 -13.87 -13.38 11.67
CA ALA A 88 -14.71 -12.33 11.10
C ALA A 88 -14.53 -12.19 9.57
N LEU A 89 -13.33 -12.43 9.06
CA LEU A 89 -13.04 -12.39 7.63
C LEU A 89 -13.68 -13.59 6.90
N ARG A 90 -13.55 -14.80 7.47
CA ARG A 90 -14.11 -16.02 6.88
C ARG A 90 -15.64 -16.02 6.85
N ASP A 91 -16.25 -15.33 7.80
CA ASP A 91 -17.72 -15.15 7.86
C ASP A 91 -18.24 -14.16 6.80
N GLN A 92 -17.36 -13.43 6.09
CA GLN A 92 -17.80 -12.52 5.04
C GLN A 92 -18.32 -13.28 3.80
N PRO A 93 -19.43 -12.82 3.20
CA PRO A 93 -20.15 -13.56 2.16
C PRO A 93 -19.42 -13.59 0.81
N SER A 94 -18.50 -12.68 0.54
CA SER A 94 -17.81 -12.60 -0.77
C SER A 94 -16.36 -12.15 -0.65
N PRO A 95 -15.53 -12.43 -1.67
CA PRO A 95 -14.15 -11.90 -1.73
C PRO A 95 -14.10 -10.38 -1.59
N PHE A 96 -15.03 -9.65 -2.21
CA PHE A 96 -15.09 -8.20 -2.09
C PHE A 96 -15.39 -7.73 -0.65
N ASN A 97 -16.30 -8.39 0.07
CA ASN A 97 -16.57 -8.07 1.48
C ASN A 97 -15.34 -8.33 2.34
N LYS A 98 -14.61 -9.42 2.07
CA LYS A 98 -13.32 -9.72 2.72
C LYS A 98 -12.28 -8.65 2.41
N TYR A 99 -12.15 -8.23 1.16
CA TYR A 99 -11.28 -7.12 0.75
C TYR A 99 -11.64 -5.84 1.50
N SER A 100 -12.91 -5.46 1.55
CA SER A 100 -13.36 -4.25 2.26
C SER A 100 -13.02 -4.31 3.75
N LEU A 101 -13.20 -5.46 4.39
CA LEU A 101 -12.83 -5.66 5.80
C LEU A 101 -11.32 -5.55 6.03
N LEU A 102 -10.51 -6.11 5.12
CA LEU A 102 -9.04 -5.99 5.18
C LEU A 102 -8.58 -4.54 4.97
N ARG A 103 -9.24 -3.79 4.09
CA ARG A 103 -8.99 -2.36 3.91
C ARG A 103 -9.31 -1.56 5.17
N ASP A 104 -10.44 -1.84 5.82
CA ASP A 104 -10.81 -1.21 7.09
C ASP A 104 -9.79 -1.54 8.19
N LEU A 105 -9.33 -2.78 8.25
CA LEU A 105 -8.32 -3.19 9.20
C LEU A 105 -6.98 -2.46 8.95
N GLN A 106 -6.54 -2.35 7.69
CA GLN A 106 -5.34 -1.63 7.31
C GLN A 106 -5.41 -0.15 7.72
N ASP A 107 -6.59 0.46 7.62
CA ASP A 107 -6.82 1.87 7.96
C ASP A 107 -7.04 2.13 9.46
N THR A 108 -7.22 1.08 10.27
CA THR A 108 -7.47 1.20 11.72
C THR A 108 -6.35 0.60 12.58
N ASN A 109 -5.74 -0.49 12.14
CA ASN A 109 -4.64 -1.16 12.84
C ASN A 109 -3.70 -1.83 11.83
N GLU A 110 -2.73 -1.08 11.37
CA GLU A 110 -1.81 -1.50 10.31
C GLU A 110 -0.92 -2.67 10.74
N THR A 111 -0.49 -2.70 12.01
CA THR A 111 0.28 -3.82 12.57
C THR A 111 -0.51 -5.13 12.53
N LEU A 112 -1.76 -5.10 12.96
CA LEU A 112 -2.62 -6.29 12.94
C LEU A 112 -2.94 -6.72 11.50
N PHE A 113 -3.12 -5.77 10.58
CA PHE A 113 -3.33 -6.07 9.16
C PHE A 113 -2.15 -6.87 8.57
N TYR A 114 -0.92 -6.39 8.77
CA TYR A 114 0.26 -7.07 8.24
C TYR A 114 0.53 -8.39 8.95
N ALA A 115 0.29 -8.48 10.25
CA ALA A 115 0.43 -9.73 11.00
C ALA A 115 -0.55 -10.79 10.49
N LEU A 116 -1.80 -10.42 10.26
CA LEU A 116 -2.81 -11.32 9.69
C LEU A 116 -2.46 -11.73 8.26
N LEU A 117 -2.02 -10.80 7.42
CA LEU A 117 -1.60 -11.05 6.05
C LEU A 117 -0.44 -12.05 5.99
N LEU A 118 0.62 -11.81 6.77
CA LEU A 118 1.84 -12.64 6.74
C LEU A 118 1.61 -14.06 7.27
N ARG A 119 0.80 -14.22 8.31
CA ARG A 119 0.50 -15.55 8.88
C ARG A 119 -0.45 -16.40 8.02
N ASN A 120 -1.16 -15.76 7.09
CA ASN A 120 -2.14 -16.42 6.23
C ASN A 120 -1.96 -15.98 4.77
N ILE A 121 -0.73 -15.88 4.31
CA ILE A 121 -0.38 -15.21 3.05
C ILE A 121 -1.09 -15.82 1.84
N GLU A 122 -1.19 -17.13 1.76
CA GLU A 122 -1.84 -17.84 0.65
C GLU A 122 -3.34 -17.50 0.54
N GLU A 123 -4.03 -17.41 1.68
CA GLU A 123 -5.46 -17.05 1.74
C GLU A 123 -5.67 -15.56 1.51
N MET A 124 -4.77 -14.71 2.06
CA MET A 124 -4.96 -13.26 2.08
C MET A 124 -4.49 -12.56 0.81
N LEU A 125 -3.44 -13.08 0.15
CA LEU A 125 -2.85 -12.43 -1.01
C LEU A 125 -3.86 -12.17 -2.14
N PRO A 126 -4.66 -13.15 -2.59
CA PRO A 126 -5.67 -12.93 -3.61
C PRO A 126 -6.83 -12.03 -3.17
N LEU A 127 -6.99 -11.80 -1.87
CA LEU A 127 -7.98 -10.87 -1.33
C LEU A 127 -7.42 -9.43 -1.28
N VAL A 128 -6.15 -9.25 -0.94
CA VAL A 128 -5.52 -7.92 -0.83
C VAL A 128 -5.16 -7.34 -2.18
N TYR A 129 -4.83 -8.21 -3.15
CA TYR A 129 -4.41 -7.81 -4.49
C TYR A 129 -5.24 -8.53 -5.57
N THR A 130 -4.58 -9.01 -6.64
CA THR A 130 -5.28 -9.73 -7.72
C THR A 130 -5.77 -11.10 -7.26
N PRO A 131 -7.02 -11.50 -7.62
CA PRO A 131 -7.96 -10.81 -8.51
C PRO A 131 -8.90 -9.80 -7.82
N THR A 132 -9.06 -9.86 -6.50
CA THR A 132 -10.12 -9.16 -5.77
C THR A 132 -9.99 -7.63 -5.82
N VAL A 133 -8.75 -7.11 -5.88
CA VAL A 133 -8.50 -5.66 -6.01
C VAL A 133 -9.15 -5.06 -7.27
N GLY A 134 -9.38 -5.85 -8.31
CA GLY A 134 -10.10 -5.42 -9.51
C GLY A 134 -11.51 -4.93 -9.18
N GLU A 135 -12.31 -5.76 -8.49
CA GLU A 135 -13.63 -5.35 -7.99
C GLU A 135 -13.48 -4.20 -6.96
N GLY A 136 -12.43 -4.23 -6.15
CA GLY A 136 -12.07 -3.14 -5.24
C GLY A 136 -11.89 -1.80 -5.95
N CYS A 137 -11.29 -1.77 -7.14
CA CYS A 137 -11.17 -0.56 -7.97
C CYS A 137 -12.51 -0.14 -8.57
N GLN A 138 -13.30 -1.10 -9.06
CA GLN A 138 -14.63 -0.82 -9.60
C GLN A 138 -15.55 -0.19 -8.55
N ARG A 139 -15.47 -0.64 -7.32
CA ARG A 139 -16.33 -0.21 -6.20
C ARG A 139 -15.59 0.67 -5.19
N PHE A 140 -14.47 1.26 -5.59
CA PHE A 140 -13.61 2.06 -4.72
C PHE A 140 -14.37 3.18 -4.01
N SER A 141 -15.22 3.88 -4.75
CA SER A 141 -16.01 4.99 -4.22
C SER A 141 -17.02 4.58 -3.14
N GLU A 142 -17.50 3.32 -3.18
CA GLU A 142 -18.45 2.78 -2.19
C GLU A 142 -17.75 2.46 -0.86
N ILE A 143 -16.48 2.05 -0.91
CA ILE A 143 -15.72 1.59 0.26
C ILE A 143 -14.71 2.60 0.78
N TRP A 144 -14.59 3.75 0.15
CA TRP A 144 -13.67 4.79 0.64
C TRP A 144 -14.11 5.34 1.99
N ARG A 145 -13.26 5.29 3.00
CA ARG A 145 -13.56 5.76 4.37
C ARG A 145 -12.49 6.68 4.92
N LYS A 146 -11.22 6.37 4.62
CA LYS A 146 -10.08 7.15 5.13
C LYS A 146 -9.05 7.35 4.02
N PRO A 147 -8.32 8.48 4.04
CA PRO A 147 -7.26 8.72 3.07
C PRO A 147 -6.10 7.73 3.30
N ARG A 148 -5.78 6.99 2.23
CA ARG A 148 -4.58 6.17 2.12
C ARG A 148 -3.91 6.46 0.79
N GLY A 149 -2.71 7.08 0.83
CA GLY A 149 -2.04 7.63 -0.34
C GLY A 149 -2.51 9.03 -0.72
N LEU A 150 -2.11 9.47 -1.90
CA LEU A 150 -2.38 10.81 -2.41
C LEU A 150 -3.12 10.76 -3.74
N PHE A 151 -4.18 11.53 -3.86
CA PHE A 151 -4.83 11.85 -5.13
C PHE A 151 -4.28 13.20 -5.62
N LEU A 152 -3.47 13.16 -6.68
CA LEU A 152 -2.96 14.36 -7.32
C LEU A 152 -3.81 14.62 -8.56
N SER A 153 -4.76 15.54 -8.45
CA SER A 153 -5.69 15.83 -9.54
C SER A 153 -5.20 16.95 -10.45
N TYR A 154 -5.49 16.85 -11.74
CA TYR A 154 -5.11 17.86 -12.73
C TYR A 154 -5.56 19.28 -12.36
N PRO A 155 -6.78 19.53 -11.85
CA PRO A 155 -7.18 20.86 -11.38
C PRO A 155 -6.31 21.43 -10.25
N ASN A 156 -5.58 20.60 -9.54
CA ASN A 156 -4.70 20.99 -8.43
C ASN A 156 -3.21 20.89 -8.78
N LYS A 157 -2.85 20.84 -10.06
CA LYS A 157 -1.46 20.67 -10.53
C LYS A 157 -0.48 21.67 -9.92
N ASP A 158 -0.90 22.91 -9.73
CA ASP A 158 -0.07 23.97 -9.14
C ASP A 158 0.18 23.81 -7.63
N ARG A 159 -0.48 22.83 -7.00
CA ARG A 159 -0.35 22.53 -5.55
C ARG A 159 0.47 21.27 -5.27
N ILE A 160 0.97 20.57 -6.28
CA ILE A 160 1.66 19.28 -6.12
C ILE A 160 2.85 19.42 -5.17
N ASP A 161 3.73 20.39 -5.37
CA ASP A 161 4.88 20.64 -4.49
C ASP A 161 4.45 20.81 -3.02
N ARG A 162 3.38 21.58 -2.78
CA ARG A 162 2.86 21.80 -1.43
C ARG A 162 2.26 20.52 -0.84
N ILE A 163 1.54 19.72 -1.62
CA ILE A 163 0.96 18.46 -1.18
C ILE A 163 2.07 17.50 -0.76
N LEU A 164 3.12 17.36 -1.58
CA LEU A 164 4.23 16.47 -1.32
C LEU A 164 5.15 16.94 -0.18
N SER A 165 5.16 18.24 0.14
CA SER A 165 6.02 18.80 1.19
C SER A 165 5.53 18.55 2.62
N HIS A 166 4.37 17.93 2.81
CA HIS A 166 3.85 17.66 4.15
C HIS A 166 4.77 16.71 4.92
N HIS A 167 5.09 17.05 6.19
CA HIS A 167 6.04 16.32 7.04
C HIS A 167 5.73 14.84 7.24
N ARG A 168 4.47 14.43 7.08
CA ARG A 168 4.05 13.02 7.12
C ARG A 168 4.78 12.16 6.09
N TYR A 169 5.31 12.77 5.03
CA TYR A 169 5.95 12.08 3.90
C TYR A 169 7.47 12.26 3.88
N ASP A 170 8.10 12.67 5.00
CA ASP A 170 9.54 12.94 5.04
C ASP A 170 10.37 11.69 4.69
N ASP A 171 9.96 10.52 5.16
CA ASP A 171 10.71 9.27 5.06
C ASP A 171 10.26 8.35 3.91
N VAL A 172 9.57 8.87 2.90
CA VAL A 172 9.15 8.06 1.74
C VAL A 172 10.36 7.58 0.94
N LYS A 173 10.40 6.27 0.68
CA LYS A 173 11.46 5.60 -0.09
C LYS A 173 10.94 4.90 -1.34
N CYS A 174 9.65 4.60 -1.38
CA CYS A 174 9.02 3.91 -2.48
C CYS A 174 7.66 4.53 -2.80
N ILE A 175 7.44 4.84 -4.07
CA ILE A 175 6.18 5.36 -4.61
C ILE A 175 5.69 4.38 -5.67
N VAL A 176 4.44 3.95 -5.57
CA VAL A 176 3.71 3.33 -6.69
C VAL A 176 2.68 4.33 -7.18
N VAL A 177 2.75 4.66 -8.47
CA VAL A 177 1.87 5.64 -9.11
C VAL A 177 1.08 5.00 -10.23
N SER A 178 -0.22 5.34 -10.31
CA SER A 178 -1.09 4.98 -11.41
C SER A 178 -1.89 6.22 -11.86
N ASP A 179 -2.35 6.24 -13.12
CA ASP A 179 -3.37 7.21 -13.56
C ASP A 179 -4.77 6.56 -13.72
N GLY A 180 -4.88 5.29 -13.34
CA GLY A 180 -6.13 4.54 -13.34
C GLY A 180 -6.71 4.25 -14.71
N GLU A 181 -5.95 4.43 -15.80
CA GLU A 181 -6.46 4.29 -17.16
C GLU A 181 -6.64 2.83 -17.61
N ARG A 182 -5.76 1.92 -17.14
CA ARG A 182 -5.79 0.53 -17.54
C ARG A 182 -5.62 -0.42 -16.38
N ILE A 183 -6.65 -0.50 -15.57
CA ILE A 183 -6.63 -1.38 -14.41
C ILE A 183 -6.89 -2.82 -14.87
N LEU A 184 -5.83 -3.65 -14.86
CA LEU A 184 -5.92 -5.08 -15.22
C LEU A 184 -6.66 -5.26 -16.58
N GLY A 185 -7.57 -6.21 -16.66
CA GLY A 185 -8.50 -6.39 -17.80
C GLY A 185 -9.76 -5.51 -17.75
N LEU A 186 -9.89 -4.63 -16.75
CA LEU A 186 -11.10 -3.84 -16.48
C LEU A 186 -11.13 -2.48 -17.20
N GLY A 187 -9.96 -2.02 -17.68
CA GLY A 187 -9.84 -0.71 -18.35
C GLY A 187 -9.86 0.47 -17.38
N ASP A 188 -10.38 1.60 -17.84
CA ASP A 188 -10.37 2.87 -17.14
C ASP A 188 -11.27 2.85 -15.90
N GLN A 189 -10.67 3.00 -14.74
CA GLN A 189 -11.36 3.11 -13.45
C GLN A 189 -11.24 4.50 -12.84
N GLY A 190 -10.55 5.44 -13.49
CA GLY A 190 -10.32 6.77 -12.96
C GLY A 190 -9.74 6.73 -11.55
N ALA A 191 -10.30 7.53 -10.64
CA ALA A 191 -9.86 7.58 -9.23
C ALA A 191 -9.94 6.23 -8.51
N GLY A 192 -10.81 5.31 -8.93
CA GLY A 192 -10.90 3.96 -8.40
C GLY A 192 -9.62 3.15 -8.61
N GLY A 193 -8.81 3.50 -9.62
CA GLY A 193 -7.50 2.93 -9.85
C GLY A 193 -6.54 3.02 -8.65
N MET A 194 -6.79 3.89 -7.67
CA MET A 194 -6.00 3.98 -6.43
C MET A 194 -5.94 2.65 -5.66
N GLY A 195 -6.91 1.77 -5.82
CA GLY A 195 -6.87 0.43 -5.22
C GLY A 195 -5.61 -0.35 -5.57
N ILE A 196 -5.09 -0.19 -6.78
CA ILE A 196 -3.88 -0.86 -7.28
C ILE A 196 -2.61 -0.39 -6.55
N PRO A 197 -2.25 0.90 -6.52
CA PRO A 197 -1.09 1.36 -5.74
C PRO A 197 -1.16 0.97 -4.27
N ILE A 198 -2.34 1.02 -3.66
CA ILE A 198 -2.53 0.63 -2.26
C ILE A 198 -2.23 -0.86 -2.06
N GLY A 199 -2.79 -1.73 -2.92
CA GLY A 199 -2.54 -3.17 -2.89
C GLY A 199 -1.06 -3.49 -3.15
N LYS A 200 -0.45 -2.86 -4.14
CA LYS A 200 0.97 -3.05 -4.47
C LYS A 200 1.87 -2.67 -3.28
N MET A 201 1.59 -1.56 -2.59
CA MET A 201 2.35 -1.16 -1.39
C MET A 201 2.18 -2.13 -0.23
N ALA A 202 1.01 -2.79 -0.11
CA ALA A 202 0.84 -3.86 0.87
C ALA A 202 1.76 -5.05 0.57
N LEU A 203 1.95 -5.40 -0.72
CA LEU A 203 2.90 -6.44 -1.15
C LEU A 203 4.36 -6.03 -0.90
N TYR A 204 4.73 -4.78 -1.19
CA TYR A 204 6.08 -4.28 -0.89
C TYR A 204 6.43 -4.39 0.59
N THR A 205 5.46 -4.15 1.47
CA THR A 205 5.67 -4.34 2.91
C THR A 205 5.71 -5.83 3.26
N ALA A 206 4.70 -6.59 2.86
CA ALA A 206 4.57 -7.99 3.28
C ALA A 206 5.65 -8.89 2.70
N LEU A 207 6.02 -8.72 1.43
CA LEU A 207 6.95 -9.60 0.71
C LEU A 207 8.33 -8.98 0.52
N GLY A 208 8.40 -7.66 0.35
CA GLY A 208 9.64 -6.92 0.15
C GLY A 208 10.26 -6.36 1.44
N GLY A 209 9.58 -6.43 2.59
CA GLY A 209 10.08 -5.96 3.87
C GLY A 209 10.21 -4.44 3.98
N ILE A 210 9.62 -3.67 3.07
CA ILE A 210 9.65 -2.21 3.13
C ILE A 210 8.67 -1.74 4.19
N HIS A 211 9.16 -0.97 5.16
CA HIS A 211 8.30 -0.45 6.23
C HIS A 211 7.14 0.40 5.67
N PRO A 212 5.89 0.25 6.15
CA PRO A 212 4.73 0.97 5.60
C PRO A 212 4.89 2.50 5.58
N GLU A 213 5.67 3.06 6.51
CA GLU A 213 5.97 4.49 6.58
C GLU A 213 6.75 5.00 5.38
N HIS A 214 7.52 4.12 4.74
CA HIS A 214 8.32 4.43 3.56
C HIS A 214 7.56 4.24 2.24
N CYS A 215 6.32 3.77 2.29
CA CYS A 215 5.48 3.44 1.15
C CYS A 215 4.44 4.54 0.89
N LEU A 216 4.38 5.06 -0.33
CA LEU A 216 3.41 6.09 -0.71
C LEU A 216 2.69 5.70 -2.00
N PRO A 217 1.44 5.23 -1.92
CA PRO A 217 0.60 5.05 -3.10
C PRO A 217 0.11 6.41 -3.61
N ILE A 218 0.17 6.62 -4.92
CA ILE A 218 -0.27 7.86 -5.58
C ILE A 218 -1.18 7.54 -6.76
N LEU A 219 -2.25 8.30 -6.91
CA LEU A 219 -3.06 8.34 -8.11
C LEU A 219 -2.98 9.74 -8.75
N LEU A 220 -2.65 9.77 -10.03
CA LEU A 220 -2.72 10.94 -10.89
C LEU A 220 -4.15 11.02 -11.49
N ASP A 221 -5.02 11.78 -10.85
CA ASP A 221 -6.41 11.94 -11.33
C ASP A 221 -6.47 12.98 -12.45
N VAL A 222 -6.34 12.47 -13.65
CA VAL A 222 -6.45 13.25 -14.89
C VAL A 222 -7.83 13.12 -15.56
N GLY A 223 -8.83 12.69 -14.79
CA GLY A 223 -10.17 12.37 -15.28
C GLY A 223 -10.30 10.92 -15.73
N THR A 224 -11.44 10.61 -16.33
CA THR A 224 -11.77 9.27 -16.83
C THR A 224 -12.64 9.35 -18.07
N ASN A 225 -12.45 8.41 -19.02
CA ASN A 225 -13.35 8.24 -20.18
C ASN A 225 -14.38 7.12 -19.93
N ASN A 226 -14.44 6.58 -18.73
CA ASN A 226 -15.44 5.60 -18.34
C ASN A 226 -16.77 6.31 -18.02
N GLU A 227 -17.73 6.17 -18.93
CA GLU A 227 -19.03 6.84 -18.81
C GLU A 227 -19.82 6.42 -17.56
N ASP A 228 -19.71 5.16 -17.14
CA ASP A 228 -20.37 4.69 -15.92
C ASP A 228 -19.84 5.43 -14.68
N ARG A 229 -18.54 5.73 -14.65
CA ARG A 229 -17.94 6.55 -13.60
C ARG A 229 -18.41 7.99 -13.67
N LEU A 230 -18.37 8.59 -14.86
CA LEU A 230 -18.79 9.99 -15.05
C LEU A 230 -20.26 10.22 -14.65
N LYS A 231 -21.14 9.24 -14.92
CA LYS A 231 -22.57 9.30 -14.63
C LYS A 231 -22.92 8.89 -13.20
N SER A 232 -22.04 8.14 -12.51
CA SER A 232 -22.33 7.64 -11.17
C SER A 232 -22.33 8.76 -10.13
N PRO A 233 -23.40 8.91 -9.33
CA PRO A 233 -23.42 9.89 -8.23
C PRO A 233 -22.41 9.54 -7.13
N LEU A 234 -21.98 8.28 -7.02
CA LEU A 234 -21.03 7.81 -6.03
C LEU A 234 -19.58 8.10 -6.38
N TYR A 235 -19.27 8.38 -7.67
CA TYR A 235 -17.89 8.56 -8.11
C TYR A 235 -17.20 9.75 -7.42
N ILE A 236 -16.09 9.48 -6.75
CA ILE A 236 -15.35 10.46 -5.93
C ILE A 236 -14.14 11.08 -6.63
N GLY A 237 -13.83 10.67 -7.87
CA GLY A 237 -12.77 11.28 -8.69
C GLY A 237 -13.20 12.55 -9.40
N TRP A 238 -12.26 13.17 -10.11
CA TRP A 238 -12.54 14.32 -10.94
C TRP A 238 -13.43 13.94 -12.15
N ARG A 239 -14.65 14.45 -12.17
CA ARG A 239 -15.66 14.16 -13.21
C ARG A 239 -15.40 14.93 -14.51
N HIS A 240 -14.41 14.49 -15.23
CA HIS A 240 -13.96 15.11 -16.47
C HIS A 240 -13.41 14.02 -17.39
N ASN A 241 -13.54 14.20 -18.70
CA ASN A 241 -12.86 13.33 -19.66
C ASN A 241 -11.34 13.44 -19.45
N ARG A 242 -10.62 12.35 -19.73
CA ARG A 242 -9.17 12.31 -19.52
C ARG A 242 -8.47 13.43 -20.27
N VAL A 243 -7.62 14.16 -19.55
CA VAL A 243 -6.61 15.06 -20.11
C VAL A 243 -5.63 14.22 -20.93
N ARG A 244 -5.26 14.71 -22.12
CA ARG A 244 -4.40 14.01 -23.08
C ARG A 244 -3.33 14.95 -23.66
N GLY A 245 -2.41 14.38 -24.42
CA GLY A 245 -1.41 15.13 -25.19
C GLY A 245 -0.46 15.95 -24.32
N GLU A 246 -0.14 17.15 -24.77
CA GLU A 246 0.83 18.03 -24.12
C GLU A 246 0.43 18.44 -22.69
N GLU A 247 -0.86 18.62 -22.45
CA GLU A 247 -1.36 18.96 -21.11
C GLU A 247 -1.16 17.83 -20.11
N TYR A 248 -1.39 16.58 -20.55
CA TYR A 248 -1.09 15.39 -19.76
C TYR A 248 0.41 15.29 -19.47
N ASP A 249 1.24 15.48 -20.49
CA ASP A 249 2.69 15.40 -20.36
C ASP A 249 3.24 16.46 -19.40
N ALA A 250 2.75 17.68 -19.51
CA ALA A 250 3.12 18.77 -18.60
C ALA A 250 2.71 18.46 -17.14
N PHE A 251 1.53 17.87 -16.93
CA PHE A 251 1.08 17.46 -15.61
C PHE A 251 1.98 16.38 -15.00
N VAL A 252 2.31 15.33 -15.78
CA VAL A 252 3.21 14.27 -15.34
C VAL A 252 4.61 14.82 -15.07
N GLU A 253 5.09 15.77 -15.88
CA GLU A 253 6.38 16.42 -15.67
C GLU A 253 6.44 17.21 -14.36
N VAL A 254 5.39 17.98 -14.04
CA VAL A 254 5.27 18.67 -12.74
C VAL A 254 5.33 17.65 -11.60
N PHE A 255 4.59 16.55 -11.69
CA PHE A 255 4.64 15.48 -10.69
C PHE A 255 6.05 14.91 -10.52
N VAL A 256 6.70 14.48 -11.61
CA VAL A 256 8.04 13.86 -11.55
C VAL A 256 9.08 14.85 -10.99
N ASN A 257 9.05 16.10 -11.41
CA ASN A 257 9.96 17.12 -10.91
C ASN A 257 9.76 17.39 -9.42
N SER A 258 8.52 17.40 -8.95
CA SER A 258 8.19 17.55 -7.53
C SER A 258 8.67 16.34 -6.71
N VAL A 259 8.51 15.12 -7.23
CA VAL A 259 9.03 13.88 -6.61
C VAL A 259 10.56 13.92 -6.52
N LYS A 260 11.26 14.23 -7.62
CA LYS A 260 12.73 14.34 -7.65
C LYS A 260 13.26 15.37 -6.64
N LYS A 261 12.61 16.52 -6.56
CA LYS A 261 12.95 17.58 -5.63
C LYS A 261 12.77 17.14 -4.17
N ARG A 262 11.68 16.42 -3.89
CA ARG A 262 11.33 16.03 -2.53
C ARG A 262 12.11 14.82 -2.03
N TRP A 263 12.28 13.81 -2.88
CA TRP A 263 12.92 12.53 -2.55
C TRP A 263 13.89 12.11 -3.67
N PRO A 264 15.12 12.66 -3.70
CA PRO A 264 16.06 12.41 -4.81
C PRO A 264 16.44 10.94 -5.01
N HIS A 265 16.25 10.11 -3.98
CA HIS A 265 16.64 8.68 -3.99
C HIS A 265 15.42 7.74 -3.91
N VAL A 266 14.20 8.24 -4.14
CA VAL A 266 13.00 7.44 -4.10
C VAL A 266 12.94 6.46 -5.27
N LEU A 267 12.43 5.26 -5.03
CA LEU A 267 11.98 4.36 -6.08
C LEU A 267 10.60 4.78 -6.54
N LEU A 268 10.44 5.11 -7.82
CA LEU A 268 9.16 5.42 -8.45
C LEU A 268 8.75 4.29 -9.39
N GLN A 269 7.71 3.55 -9.06
CA GLN A 269 7.13 2.52 -9.91
C GLN A 269 5.90 3.07 -10.66
N TRP A 270 5.88 2.91 -11.99
CA TRP A 270 4.71 3.13 -12.84
C TRP A 270 3.87 1.86 -12.87
N GLU A 271 2.56 1.99 -12.65
CA GLU A 271 1.63 0.86 -12.55
C GLU A 271 0.31 1.16 -13.26
N ASP A 272 -0.14 0.24 -14.10
CA ASP A 272 -1.46 0.28 -14.78
C ASP A 272 -1.73 1.55 -15.61
N PHE A 273 -0.70 2.08 -16.26
CA PHE A 273 -0.85 3.12 -17.29
C PHE A 273 -1.28 2.51 -18.62
N ALA A 274 -2.06 3.26 -19.43
CA ALA A 274 -2.37 2.82 -20.79
C ALA A 274 -1.08 2.59 -21.59
N ARG A 275 -1.12 1.60 -22.50
CA ARG A 275 0.03 1.20 -23.31
C ARG A 275 0.71 2.37 -24.04
N SER A 276 -0.09 3.34 -24.51
CA SER A 276 0.43 4.55 -25.18
C SER A 276 1.29 5.43 -24.25
N ASN A 277 1.03 5.41 -22.94
CA ASN A 277 1.73 6.21 -21.95
C ASN A 277 2.85 5.42 -21.26
N ALA A 278 2.63 4.14 -20.96
CA ALA A 278 3.53 3.33 -20.13
C ALA A 278 4.99 3.32 -20.64
N ALA A 279 5.21 2.93 -21.90
CA ALA A 279 6.55 2.88 -22.48
C ALA A 279 7.18 4.29 -22.61
N ARG A 280 6.40 5.26 -23.04
CA ARG A 280 6.83 6.64 -23.27
C ARG A 280 7.26 7.32 -21.95
N LEU A 281 6.52 7.14 -20.88
CA LEU A 281 6.87 7.67 -19.56
C LEU A 281 8.12 6.99 -19.02
N LEU A 282 8.22 5.68 -19.12
CA LEU A 282 9.41 4.95 -18.71
C LEU A 282 10.65 5.46 -19.48
N ASP A 283 10.59 5.55 -20.79
CA ASP A 283 11.71 6.03 -21.61
C ASP A 283 12.11 7.47 -21.28
N ARG A 284 11.14 8.33 -21.02
CA ARG A 284 11.40 9.74 -20.69
C ARG A 284 12.11 9.91 -19.36
N TYR A 285 11.83 9.08 -18.36
CA TYR A 285 12.25 9.31 -16.98
C TYR A 285 13.28 8.32 -16.44
N LYS A 286 13.54 7.18 -17.09
CA LYS A 286 14.44 6.11 -16.62
C LYS A 286 15.89 6.56 -16.34
N SER A 287 16.36 7.64 -16.99
CA SER A 287 17.68 8.23 -16.78
C SER A 287 17.69 9.39 -15.78
N GLN A 288 16.53 9.81 -15.27
CA GLN A 288 16.37 10.99 -14.42
C GLN A 288 16.16 10.66 -12.94
N LEU A 289 15.63 9.49 -12.62
CA LEU A 289 15.38 9.00 -11.27
C LEU A 289 15.37 7.47 -11.27
N CYS A 290 15.43 6.87 -10.06
CA CYS A 290 15.26 5.43 -9.91
C CYS A 290 13.81 5.07 -10.19
N THR A 291 13.54 4.51 -11.37
CA THR A 291 12.16 4.21 -11.80
C THR A 291 12.09 2.99 -12.71
N PHE A 292 10.96 2.30 -12.66
CA PHE A 292 10.62 1.22 -13.56
C PHE A 292 9.10 1.16 -13.78
N ASN A 293 8.69 0.44 -14.83
CA ASN A 293 7.30 0.11 -15.08
C ASN A 293 7.10 -1.40 -14.89
N ASP A 294 6.24 -1.78 -13.93
CA ASP A 294 6.03 -3.19 -13.57
C ASP A 294 5.31 -3.96 -14.68
N ASP A 295 4.33 -3.35 -15.36
CA ASP A 295 3.60 -3.97 -16.47
C ASP A 295 4.51 -4.35 -17.65
N ILE A 296 5.60 -3.60 -17.84
CA ILE A 296 6.57 -3.83 -18.92
C ILE A 296 7.74 -4.68 -18.39
N GLN A 297 8.49 -4.18 -17.41
CA GLN A 297 9.75 -4.77 -16.97
C GLN A 297 9.55 -5.89 -15.97
N GLY A 298 8.61 -5.76 -15.01
CA GLY A 298 8.28 -6.82 -14.05
C GLY A 298 7.67 -8.02 -14.77
N THR A 299 6.70 -7.80 -15.64
CA THR A 299 6.08 -8.85 -16.46
C THR A 299 7.10 -9.55 -17.35
N ALA A 300 7.98 -8.81 -18.02
CA ALA A 300 9.04 -9.38 -18.83
C ALA A 300 10.02 -10.24 -18.01
N ALA A 301 10.40 -9.78 -16.81
CA ALA A 301 11.28 -10.53 -15.92
C ALA A 301 10.67 -11.85 -15.46
N VAL A 302 9.38 -11.85 -15.06
CA VAL A 302 8.67 -13.06 -14.63
C VAL A 302 8.50 -14.04 -15.80
N ALA A 303 8.10 -13.55 -16.98
CA ALA A 303 7.96 -14.41 -18.17
C ALA A 303 9.29 -15.05 -18.58
N THR A 304 10.38 -14.28 -18.55
CA THR A 304 11.73 -14.79 -18.84
C THR A 304 12.18 -15.82 -17.81
N ALA A 305 11.97 -15.56 -16.52
CA ALA A 305 12.30 -16.52 -15.46
C ALA A 305 11.50 -17.83 -15.59
N ALA A 306 10.21 -17.75 -15.91
CA ALA A 306 9.37 -18.93 -16.15
C ALA A 306 9.87 -19.75 -17.34
N LEU A 307 10.25 -19.09 -18.45
CA LEU A 307 10.81 -19.77 -19.63
C LEU A 307 12.14 -20.48 -19.30
N LEU A 308 13.06 -19.78 -18.61
CA LEU A 308 14.34 -20.39 -18.20
C LEU A 308 14.14 -21.58 -17.26
N SER A 309 13.19 -21.48 -16.33
CA SER A 309 12.84 -22.57 -15.42
C SER A 309 12.27 -23.77 -16.18
N ALA A 310 11.40 -23.54 -17.16
CA ALA A 310 10.84 -24.60 -18.00
C ALA A 310 11.92 -25.32 -18.82
N LEU A 311 12.88 -24.59 -19.39
CA LEU A 311 14.01 -25.17 -20.11
C LEU A 311 14.87 -26.05 -19.20
N ASN A 312 15.18 -25.59 -17.98
CA ASN A 312 15.93 -26.40 -17.00
C ASN A 312 15.22 -27.70 -16.62
N VAL A 313 13.89 -27.69 -16.50
CA VAL A 313 13.10 -28.89 -16.23
C VAL A 313 13.13 -29.83 -17.43
N ALA A 314 12.96 -29.34 -18.65
CA ALA A 314 13.02 -30.11 -19.87
C ALA A 314 14.40 -30.78 -20.07
N ASP A 315 15.49 -30.04 -19.89
CA ASP A 315 16.86 -30.59 -19.99
C ASP A 315 17.16 -31.66 -18.91
N SER A 316 16.65 -31.46 -17.70
CA SER A 316 16.82 -32.46 -16.62
C SER A 316 16.02 -33.73 -16.89
N GLY A 317 14.88 -33.64 -17.57
CA GLY A 317 14.10 -34.76 -18.05
C GLY A 317 14.81 -35.56 -19.16
N ALA A 318 15.39 -34.86 -20.13
CA ALA A 318 16.15 -35.46 -21.24
C ALA A 318 17.45 -36.17 -20.78
N ARG A 319 18.05 -35.76 -19.68
CA ARG A 319 19.25 -36.41 -19.11
C ARG A 319 18.93 -37.62 -18.23
N ARG A 320 17.67 -37.87 -17.90
CA ARG A 320 17.21 -39.02 -17.10
C ARG A 320 16.56 -40.11 -17.93
N ALA A 321 16.32 -39.88 -19.21
CA ALA A 321 15.85 -40.86 -20.19
C ALA A 321 17.02 -41.39 -21.01
#